data_ef9a0f435fe8fc416258ec54d35bf76a
#
_entry.id   ef9a0f435fe8fc416258ec54d35bf76a
#
_cell.length_a   1.000
_cell.length_b   1.000
_cell.length_c   1.000
_cell.angle_alpha   90.00
_cell.angle_beta   90.00
_cell.angle_gamma   90.00
#
_symmetry.space_group_name_H-M   'P 1'
#
loop_
_entity.id
_entity.type
_entity.pdbx_description
1 polymer ?
#
loop_
_entity_poly.entity_id
_entity_poly.type
_entity_poly.pdbx_seq_one_letter_code
_entity_poly.pdbx_strand_id
1 'polypeptide(L)'
;MAKQEKIGKISKPYIRGTLVDRGLAGGALKFFGSMMLMIFVYFMSMIVSSVESTFLVVVINLAILGTTWLIFWQSGMASGTDAVSQGEIMYQRQEKGRPVADWERKLCYHPLKGYFVALLGALPLILCCVVFACIAQREMTTLGVLPNWVSAFEGRPEIGGGLSYYHQEAKLTLEAALRIGVRVAVMPWISIVGTDNKDLLLLVERLSPVLMLIPVVVYGTGYMLGTSVRAAVHGNIAQGKKRLAKKQARERRARRQTEKRGAEQLN
;
A
#
# COMPACT_ATOMS: atom_id res chain seq x y z
N MET A 1 36.78 -16.63 -2.97
CA MET A 1 35.34 -16.25 -3.04
C MET A 1 34.55 -17.41 -2.41
N ALA A 2 33.95 -17.19 -1.23
CA ALA A 2 33.14 -18.20 -0.56
C ALA A 2 31.81 -18.32 -1.31
N LYS A 3 31.56 -19.53 -1.85
CA LYS A 3 30.28 -19.91 -2.48
C LYS A 3 29.15 -19.63 -1.48
N GLN A 4 28.31 -18.60 -1.72
CA GLN A 4 27.11 -18.36 -0.92
C GLN A 4 26.21 -19.59 -1.09
N GLU A 5 26.18 -20.45 -0.07
CA GLU A 5 25.22 -21.54 0.02
C GLU A 5 23.81 -20.93 -0.10
N LYS A 6 23.08 -21.27 -1.16
CA LYS A 6 21.70 -20.84 -1.35
C LYS A 6 20.90 -21.13 -0.08
N ILE A 7 20.33 -20.08 0.51
CA ILE A 7 19.51 -20.19 1.71
C ILE A 7 18.32 -21.09 1.39
N GLY A 8 18.33 -22.32 1.93
CA GLY A 8 17.21 -23.24 1.78
C GLY A 8 15.97 -22.66 2.47
N LYS A 9 14.87 -22.50 1.76
CA LYS A 9 13.58 -22.15 2.35
C LYS A 9 13.11 -23.32 3.21
N ILE A 10 12.91 -23.10 4.51
CA ILE A 10 12.40 -24.10 5.45
C ILE A 10 10.94 -23.78 5.71
N SER A 11 10.04 -24.58 5.17
CA SER A 11 8.62 -24.47 5.45
C SER A 11 8.27 -25.29 6.68
N LYS A 12 7.64 -24.68 7.67
CA LYS A 12 7.04 -25.39 8.80
C LYS A 12 5.55 -25.62 8.53
N PRO A 13 4.97 -26.70 9.08
CA PRO A 13 3.53 -26.92 8.98
C PRO A 13 2.77 -25.82 9.73
N TYR A 14 1.67 -25.40 9.16
CA TYR A 14 0.77 -24.39 9.75
C TYR A 14 -0.69 -24.72 9.46
N ILE A 15 -1.59 -24.31 10.34
CA ILE A 15 -3.04 -24.45 10.15
C ILE A 15 -3.52 -23.37 9.17
N ARG A 16 -4.28 -23.78 8.18
CA ARG A 16 -4.94 -22.84 7.25
C ARG A 16 -6.18 -22.24 7.91
N GLY A 17 -6.35 -20.94 7.74
CA GLY A 17 -7.51 -20.18 8.19
C GLY A 17 -8.66 -20.20 7.19
N THR A 18 -9.69 -19.41 7.48
CA THR A 18 -10.83 -19.14 6.61
C THR A 18 -10.74 -17.74 6.02
N LEU A 19 -11.51 -17.49 4.94
CA LEU A 19 -11.58 -16.19 4.29
C LEU A 19 -12.21 -15.13 5.21
N VAL A 20 -13.26 -15.52 5.94
CA VAL A 20 -14.04 -14.62 6.80
C VAL A 20 -13.78 -14.97 8.26
N ASP A 21 -13.44 -13.97 9.06
CA ASP A 21 -13.23 -14.09 10.50
C ASP A 21 -13.67 -12.82 11.26
N ARG A 22 -13.61 -12.87 12.59
CA ARG A 22 -13.91 -11.70 13.45
C ARG A 22 -12.87 -10.58 13.34
N GLY A 23 -11.64 -10.86 12.93
CA GLY A 23 -10.58 -9.88 12.75
C GLY A 23 -10.63 -9.13 11.43
N LEU A 24 -11.49 -9.55 10.51
CA LEU A 24 -11.60 -9.01 9.16
C LEU A 24 -11.96 -7.53 9.18
N ALA A 25 -12.92 -7.12 10.00
CA ALA A 25 -13.31 -5.71 10.13
C ALA A 25 -12.16 -4.84 10.66
N GLY A 26 -11.40 -5.33 11.64
CA GLY A 26 -10.21 -4.62 12.14
C GLY A 26 -9.11 -4.50 11.09
N GLY A 27 -8.90 -5.54 10.28
CA GLY A 27 -7.98 -5.51 9.14
C GLY A 27 -8.41 -4.53 8.06
N ALA A 28 -9.70 -4.55 7.70
CA ALA A 28 -10.29 -3.63 6.73
C ALA A 28 -10.19 -2.17 7.20
N LEU A 29 -10.46 -1.89 8.47
CA LEU A 29 -10.33 -0.55 9.04
C LEU A 29 -8.88 -0.05 9.02
N LYS A 30 -7.90 -0.91 9.33
CA LYS A 30 -6.47 -0.57 9.22
C LYS A 30 -6.09 -0.24 7.77
N PHE A 31 -6.58 -1.03 6.82
CA PHE A 31 -6.34 -0.79 5.39
C PHE A 31 -6.99 0.51 4.94
N PHE A 32 -8.24 0.78 5.35
CA PHE A 32 -8.92 2.06 5.09
C PHE A 32 -8.12 3.25 5.64
N GLY A 33 -7.64 3.17 6.88
CA GLY A 33 -6.77 4.20 7.46
C GLY A 33 -5.50 4.43 6.64
N SER A 34 -4.87 3.36 6.14
CA SER A 34 -3.71 3.46 5.24
C SER A 34 -4.06 4.13 3.90
N MET A 35 -5.26 3.87 3.36
CA MET A 35 -5.77 4.55 2.16
C MET A 35 -6.01 6.05 2.41
N MET A 36 -6.55 6.41 3.57
CA MET A 36 -6.71 7.82 3.96
C MET A 36 -5.37 8.54 4.06
N LEU A 37 -4.37 7.88 4.65
CA LEU A 37 -3.01 8.43 4.72
C LEU A 37 -2.39 8.57 3.33
N MET A 38 -2.61 7.62 2.42
CA MET A 38 -2.20 7.73 1.02
C MET A 38 -2.83 8.94 0.34
N ILE A 39 -4.15 9.14 0.51
CA ILE A 39 -4.87 10.30 -0.06
C ILE A 39 -4.30 11.60 0.49
N PHE A 40 -3.95 11.64 1.78
CA PHE A 40 -3.30 12.80 2.37
C PHE A 40 -1.92 13.08 1.74
N VAL A 41 -1.11 12.05 1.51
CA VAL A 41 0.19 12.19 0.79
C VAL A 41 -0.04 12.68 -0.64
N TYR A 42 -1.06 12.18 -1.32
CA TYR A 42 -1.42 12.63 -2.66
C TYR A 42 -1.91 14.07 -2.69
N PHE A 43 -2.66 14.50 -1.68
CA PHE A 43 -3.03 15.91 -1.50
C PHE A 43 -1.77 16.79 -1.34
N MET A 44 -0.81 16.37 -0.51
CA MET A 44 0.45 17.10 -0.36
C MET A 44 1.26 17.15 -1.67
N SER A 45 1.13 16.16 -2.56
CA SER A 45 1.78 16.18 -3.88
C SER A 45 1.27 17.29 -4.81
N MET A 46 0.14 17.91 -4.49
CA MET A 46 -0.36 19.08 -5.24
C MET A 46 0.67 20.22 -5.30
N ILE A 47 1.52 20.36 -4.29
CA ILE A 47 2.62 21.35 -4.28
C ILE A 47 3.61 21.10 -5.42
N VAL A 48 3.79 19.82 -5.82
CA VAL A 48 4.68 19.44 -6.92
C VAL A 48 4.19 19.99 -8.27
N SER A 49 2.87 20.17 -8.40
CA SER A 49 2.28 20.73 -9.64
C SER A 49 2.69 22.18 -9.91
N SER A 50 3.25 22.89 -8.92
CA SER A 50 3.79 24.26 -9.07
C SER A 50 5.17 24.30 -9.71
N VAL A 51 5.80 23.16 -9.97
CA VAL A 51 7.13 23.08 -10.58
C VAL A 51 6.98 23.32 -12.09
N GLU A 52 7.75 24.26 -12.63
CA GLU A 52 7.69 24.65 -14.05
C GLU A 52 8.06 23.51 -15.02
N SER A 53 8.95 22.61 -14.60
CA SER A 53 9.43 21.49 -15.43
C SER A 53 8.45 20.32 -15.41
N THR A 54 7.72 20.10 -16.51
CA THR A 54 6.81 18.95 -16.70
C THR A 54 7.52 17.60 -16.50
N PHE A 55 8.77 17.47 -16.94
CA PHE A 55 9.54 16.25 -16.72
C PHE A 55 9.76 15.96 -15.23
N LEU A 56 10.13 16.97 -14.45
CA LEU A 56 10.30 16.83 -12.99
C LEU A 56 8.98 16.47 -12.30
N VAL A 57 7.88 17.09 -12.68
CA VAL A 57 6.53 16.76 -12.15
C VAL A 57 6.20 15.28 -12.37
N VAL A 58 6.43 14.77 -13.58
CA VAL A 58 6.17 13.34 -13.90
C VAL A 58 7.06 12.43 -13.05
N VAL A 59 8.37 12.69 -12.99
CA VAL A 59 9.31 11.84 -12.23
C VAL A 59 8.97 11.81 -10.74
N ILE A 60 8.67 12.96 -10.13
CA ILE A 60 8.33 13.04 -8.71
C ILE A 60 7.02 12.30 -8.43
N ASN A 61 5.97 12.49 -9.26
CA ASN A 61 4.70 11.80 -9.07
C ASN A 61 4.81 10.28 -9.27
N LEU A 62 5.63 9.81 -10.22
CA LEU A 62 5.95 8.38 -10.35
C LEU A 62 6.68 7.83 -9.12
N ALA A 63 7.59 8.60 -8.54
CA ALA A 63 8.28 8.21 -7.31
C ALA A 63 7.30 8.13 -6.12
N ILE A 64 6.35 9.07 -5.99
CA ILE A 64 5.31 9.05 -4.97
C ILE A 64 4.42 7.81 -5.14
N LEU A 65 3.96 7.51 -6.35
CA LEU A 65 3.18 6.31 -6.65
C LEU A 65 3.96 5.04 -6.31
N GLY A 66 5.21 4.92 -6.77
CA GLY A 66 6.06 3.77 -6.47
C GLY A 66 6.29 3.57 -4.98
N THR A 67 6.56 4.64 -4.24
CA THR A 67 6.77 4.58 -2.78
C THR A 67 5.50 4.15 -2.04
N THR A 68 4.35 4.71 -2.39
CA THR A 68 3.07 4.32 -1.78
C THR A 68 2.72 2.86 -2.05
N TRP A 69 2.96 2.37 -3.27
CA TRP A 69 2.75 0.95 -3.60
C TRP A 69 3.69 0.03 -2.84
N LEU A 70 4.96 0.40 -2.67
CA LEU A 70 5.91 -0.34 -1.84
C LEU A 70 5.44 -0.43 -0.38
N ILE A 71 4.87 0.63 0.17
CA ILE A 71 4.31 0.63 1.53
C ILE A 71 3.14 -0.36 1.65
N PHE A 72 2.20 -0.36 0.69
CA PHE A 72 1.09 -1.33 0.68
C PHE A 72 1.59 -2.76 0.50
N TRP A 73 2.57 -2.98 -0.37
CA TRP A 73 3.21 -4.29 -0.54
C TRP A 73 3.84 -4.80 0.75
N GLN A 74 4.64 -3.97 1.42
CA GLN A 74 5.29 -4.33 2.69
C GLN A 74 4.27 -4.58 3.81
N SER A 75 3.24 -3.74 3.90
CA SER A 75 2.15 -3.92 4.86
C SER A 75 1.40 -5.23 4.63
N GLY A 76 1.13 -5.58 3.37
CA GLY A 76 0.56 -6.86 2.99
C GLY A 76 1.45 -8.03 3.41
N MET A 77 2.76 -7.99 3.09
CA MET A 77 3.72 -9.02 3.50
C MET A 77 3.80 -9.20 5.01
N ALA A 78 3.83 -8.12 5.77
CA ALA A 78 3.84 -8.16 7.23
C ALA A 78 2.59 -8.87 7.76
N SER A 79 1.40 -8.43 7.32
CA SER A 79 0.13 -9.04 7.73
C SER A 79 0.03 -10.53 7.33
N GLY A 80 0.53 -10.89 6.14
CA GLY A 80 0.58 -12.27 5.68
C GLY A 80 1.54 -13.13 6.52
N THR A 81 2.72 -12.60 6.86
CA THR A 81 3.71 -13.26 7.70
C THR A 81 3.18 -13.50 9.11
N ASP A 82 2.46 -12.53 9.68
CA ASP A 82 1.83 -12.65 10.99
C ASP A 82 0.74 -13.72 11.01
N ALA A 83 -0.10 -13.77 9.98
CA ALA A 83 -1.14 -14.78 9.85
C ALA A 83 -0.56 -16.20 9.71
N VAL A 84 0.55 -16.39 8.98
CA VAL A 84 1.28 -17.67 8.89
C VAL A 84 1.89 -18.04 10.24
N SER A 85 2.48 -17.07 10.93
CA SER A 85 3.08 -17.25 12.25
C SER A 85 2.06 -17.73 13.29
N GLN A 86 0.86 -17.14 13.28
CA GLN A 86 -0.27 -17.60 14.09
C GLN A 86 -0.65 -19.03 13.75
N GLY A 87 -0.73 -19.38 12.46
CA GLY A 87 -1.01 -20.74 12.02
C GLY A 87 0.02 -21.77 12.50
N GLU A 88 1.33 -21.41 12.53
CA GLU A 88 2.41 -22.25 13.08
C GLU A 88 2.25 -22.44 14.59
N ILE A 89 1.92 -21.39 15.34
CA ILE A 89 1.70 -21.46 16.80
C ILE A 89 0.50 -22.37 17.11
N MET A 90 -0.60 -22.22 16.37
CA MET A 90 -1.79 -23.08 16.57
C MET A 90 -1.50 -24.53 16.22
N TYR A 91 -0.74 -24.80 15.18
CA TYR A 91 -0.29 -26.15 14.82
C TYR A 91 0.51 -26.79 15.96
N GLN A 92 1.48 -26.07 16.53
CA GLN A 92 2.28 -26.54 17.65
C GLN A 92 1.46 -26.78 18.93
N ARG A 93 0.41 -25.99 19.17
CA ARG A 93 -0.52 -26.21 20.28
C ARG A 93 -1.31 -27.49 20.09
N GLN A 94 -1.78 -27.74 18.87
CA GLN A 94 -2.50 -28.97 18.53
C GLN A 94 -1.62 -30.21 18.68
N GLU A 95 -0.37 -30.16 18.24
CA GLU A 95 0.61 -31.26 18.44
C GLU A 95 0.83 -31.58 19.93
N LYS A 96 0.74 -30.56 20.80
CA LYS A 96 0.87 -30.73 22.26
C LYS A 96 -0.45 -31.17 22.95
N GLY A 97 -1.46 -31.56 22.17
CA GLY A 97 -2.76 -31.98 22.67
C GLY A 97 -3.64 -30.87 23.27
N ARG A 98 -3.28 -29.61 23.04
CA ARG A 98 -4.12 -28.49 23.50
C ARG A 98 -5.19 -28.17 22.44
N PRO A 99 -6.48 -28.07 22.84
CA PRO A 99 -7.55 -27.72 21.90
C PRO A 99 -7.31 -26.31 21.33
N VAL A 100 -7.51 -26.17 20.03
CA VAL A 100 -7.49 -24.88 19.33
C VAL A 100 -8.94 -24.46 19.09
N ALA A 101 -9.33 -23.29 19.57
CA ALA A 101 -10.68 -22.78 19.38
C ALA A 101 -10.93 -22.43 17.90
N ASP A 102 -12.16 -22.64 17.41
CA ASP A 102 -12.50 -22.38 16.01
C ASP A 102 -12.27 -20.93 15.58
N TRP A 103 -12.49 -19.98 16.48
CA TRP A 103 -12.23 -18.57 16.20
C TRP A 103 -10.73 -18.25 16.03
N GLU A 104 -9.84 -18.92 16.79
CA GLU A 104 -8.39 -18.80 16.64
C GLU A 104 -7.92 -19.38 15.30
N ARG A 105 -8.48 -20.53 14.90
CA ARG A 105 -8.21 -21.17 13.62
C ARG A 105 -8.59 -20.27 12.45
N LYS A 106 -9.70 -19.55 12.54
CA LYS A 106 -10.16 -18.61 11.51
C LYS A 106 -9.19 -17.44 11.29
N LEU A 107 -8.41 -17.03 12.32
CA LEU A 107 -7.41 -15.96 12.22
C LEU A 107 -6.15 -16.35 11.41
N CYS A 108 -5.93 -17.65 11.20
CA CYS A 108 -4.75 -18.15 10.48
C CYS A 108 -4.77 -17.73 9.01
N TYR A 109 -3.65 -17.99 8.33
CA TYR A 109 -3.42 -17.60 6.95
C TYR A 109 -4.38 -18.27 5.96
N HIS A 110 -4.95 -17.45 5.05
CA HIS A 110 -5.66 -17.91 3.85
C HIS A 110 -5.22 -17.05 2.66
N PRO A 111 -4.86 -17.61 1.49
CA PRO A 111 -4.23 -16.88 0.40
C PRO A 111 -5.03 -15.67 -0.11
N LEU A 112 -6.34 -15.79 -0.20
CA LEU A 112 -7.22 -14.72 -0.70
C LEU A 112 -7.65 -13.71 0.38
N LYS A 113 -7.32 -13.96 1.65
CA LYS A 113 -7.76 -13.11 2.76
C LYS A 113 -7.22 -11.68 2.65
N GLY A 114 -5.97 -11.52 2.18
CA GLY A 114 -5.37 -10.21 1.98
C GLY A 114 -6.13 -9.34 0.98
N TYR A 115 -6.53 -9.91 -0.15
CA TYR A 115 -7.36 -9.20 -1.14
C TYR A 115 -8.73 -8.83 -0.59
N PHE A 116 -9.36 -9.76 0.14
CA PHE A 116 -10.69 -9.55 0.69
C PHE A 116 -10.71 -8.45 1.77
N VAL A 117 -9.73 -8.46 2.66
CA VAL A 117 -9.53 -7.40 3.68
C VAL A 117 -9.30 -6.05 3.02
N ALA A 118 -8.40 -5.99 2.02
CA ALA A 118 -8.08 -4.76 1.31
C ALA A 118 -9.27 -4.23 0.50
N LEU A 119 -10.00 -5.11 -0.19
CA LEU A 119 -11.19 -4.73 -0.95
C LEU A 119 -12.28 -4.17 -0.03
N LEU A 120 -12.53 -4.84 1.11
CA LEU A 120 -13.52 -4.37 2.08
C LEU A 120 -13.13 -3.01 2.68
N GLY A 121 -11.83 -2.80 2.96
CA GLY A 121 -11.33 -1.52 3.45
C GLY A 121 -11.37 -0.41 2.41
N ALA A 122 -11.13 -0.69 1.14
CA ALA A 122 -11.18 0.27 0.05
C ALA A 122 -12.62 0.55 -0.45
N LEU A 123 -13.57 -0.31 -0.12
CA LEU A 123 -14.93 -0.30 -0.66
C LEU A 123 -15.63 1.08 -0.58
N PRO A 124 -15.59 1.82 0.54
CA PRO A 124 -16.22 3.15 0.60
C PRO A 124 -15.66 4.12 -0.44
N LEU A 125 -14.33 4.12 -0.62
CA LEU A 125 -13.66 5.00 -1.59
C LEU A 125 -13.94 4.57 -3.02
N ILE A 126 -13.91 3.27 -3.30
CA ILE A 126 -14.22 2.73 -4.62
C ILE A 126 -15.67 3.07 -5.00
N LEU A 127 -16.63 2.95 -4.08
CA LEU A 127 -18.03 3.34 -4.33
C LEU A 127 -18.15 4.82 -4.66
N CYS A 128 -17.50 5.71 -3.92
CA CYS A 128 -17.46 7.14 -4.23
C CYS A 128 -16.90 7.39 -5.64
N CYS A 129 -15.80 6.71 -6.00
CA CYS A 129 -15.22 6.84 -7.34
C CYS A 129 -16.13 6.29 -8.44
N VAL A 130 -16.84 5.17 -8.20
CA VAL A 130 -17.80 4.59 -9.16
C VAL A 130 -18.97 5.54 -9.39
N VAL A 131 -19.58 6.06 -8.31
CA VAL A 131 -20.69 7.03 -8.42
C VAL A 131 -20.22 8.24 -9.22
N PHE A 132 -19.05 8.78 -8.89
CA PHE A 132 -18.51 9.92 -9.62
C PHE A 132 -18.22 9.59 -11.09
N ALA A 133 -17.61 8.45 -11.39
CA ALA A 133 -17.30 8.03 -12.76
C ALA A 133 -18.54 7.93 -13.66
N CYS A 134 -19.71 7.57 -13.07
CA CYS A 134 -20.99 7.51 -13.80
C CYS A 134 -21.55 8.90 -14.13
N ILE A 135 -21.32 9.91 -13.28
CA ILE A 135 -21.86 11.26 -13.47
C ILE A 135 -20.85 12.24 -14.07
N ALA A 136 -19.57 11.85 -14.14
CA ALA A 136 -18.49 12.70 -14.61
C ALA A 136 -18.71 13.17 -16.04
N GLN A 137 -18.83 14.50 -16.21
CA GLN A 137 -18.96 15.17 -17.50
C GLN A 137 -17.73 16.04 -17.77
N ARG A 138 -17.47 16.29 -19.06
CA ARG A 138 -16.39 17.17 -19.48
C ARG A 138 -16.63 18.58 -18.90
N GLU A 139 -15.61 19.09 -18.25
CA GLU A 139 -15.63 20.46 -17.73
C GLU A 139 -15.54 21.44 -18.91
N MET A 140 -16.68 22.05 -19.27
CA MET A 140 -16.78 22.94 -20.45
C MET A 140 -16.11 24.27 -20.20
N THR A 141 -16.10 24.73 -18.94
CA THR A 141 -15.57 26.04 -18.57
C THR A 141 -14.59 25.87 -17.40
N THR A 142 -13.44 26.47 -17.53
CA THR A 142 -12.67 26.93 -16.38
C THR A 142 -13.42 28.12 -15.80
N LEU A 143 -14.38 27.86 -14.92
CA LEU A 143 -14.87 28.87 -14.01
C LEU A 143 -13.72 29.17 -13.04
N GLY A 144 -12.93 30.16 -13.35
CA GLY A 144 -11.88 30.59 -12.49
C GLY A 144 -10.83 31.37 -13.25
N VAL A 145 -10.75 32.61 -13.01
CA VAL A 145 -9.81 33.60 -13.52
C VAL A 145 -10.09 34.00 -14.97
N LEU A 146 -11.14 34.78 -15.13
CA LEU A 146 -11.25 35.63 -16.29
C LEU A 146 -9.98 36.51 -16.34
N PRO A 147 -9.36 36.65 -17.53
CA PRO A 147 -8.19 37.52 -17.67
C PRO A 147 -8.50 38.93 -17.12
N ASN A 148 -7.56 39.57 -16.46
CA ASN A 148 -7.74 40.87 -15.81
C ASN A 148 -8.33 41.96 -16.73
N TRP A 149 -8.18 41.85 -18.06
CA TRP A 149 -8.77 42.77 -19.00
C TRP A 149 -10.30 42.65 -19.12
N VAL A 150 -10.88 41.52 -18.73
CA VAL A 150 -12.35 41.29 -18.81
C VAL A 150 -13.08 42.16 -17.80
N SER A 151 -12.48 42.42 -16.62
CA SER A 151 -13.08 43.29 -15.60
C SER A 151 -13.39 44.71 -16.10
N ALA A 152 -12.58 45.18 -17.07
CA ALA A 152 -12.83 46.49 -17.69
C ALA A 152 -14.11 46.54 -18.55
N PHE A 153 -14.67 45.38 -18.92
CA PHE A 153 -15.91 45.28 -19.73
C PHE A 153 -17.16 44.96 -18.89
N GLU A 154 -16.99 44.61 -17.60
CA GLU A 154 -18.11 44.31 -16.70
C GLU A 154 -19.07 45.50 -16.51
N GLY A 155 -18.56 46.70 -16.55
CA GLY A 155 -19.36 47.94 -16.43
C GLY A 155 -20.15 48.30 -17.68
N ARG A 156 -20.05 47.57 -18.80
CA ARG A 156 -20.79 47.86 -20.03
C ARG A 156 -22.15 47.15 -20.03
N PRO A 157 -23.26 47.87 -20.18
CA PRO A 157 -24.60 47.28 -20.10
C PRO A 157 -24.87 46.22 -21.18
N GLU A 158 -24.13 46.27 -22.30
CA GLU A 158 -24.28 45.35 -23.43
C GLU A 158 -23.64 43.98 -23.17
N ILE A 159 -22.61 43.94 -22.35
CA ILE A 159 -21.77 42.73 -22.12
C ILE A 159 -21.89 42.28 -20.64
N GLY A 160 -22.16 43.18 -19.72
CA GLY A 160 -22.21 42.91 -18.28
C GLY A 160 -23.21 41.82 -17.90
N GLY A 161 -24.37 41.71 -18.57
CA GLY A 161 -25.34 40.65 -18.35
C GLY A 161 -24.80 39.25 -18.73
N GLY A 162 -24.01 39.15 -19.80
CA GLY A 162 -23.34 37.91 -20.21
C GLY A 162 -22.18 37.55 -19.28
N LEU A 163 -21.42 38.54 -18.82
CA LEU A 163 -20.30 38.31 -17.89
C LEU A 163 -20.79 37.98 -16.48
N SER A 164 -21.90 38.52 -16.02
CA SER A 164 -22.50 38.12 -14.74
C SER A 164 -22.94 36.65 -14.70
N TYR A 165 -23.24 36.06 -15.86
CA TYR A 165 -23.48 34.62 -15.97
C TYR A 165 -22.25 33.80 -15.66
N TYR A 166 -21.04 34.25 -16.00
CA TYR A 166 -19.79 33.63 -15.68
C TYR A 166 -19.34 33.85 -14.20
N HIS A 167 -19.85 34.92 -13.58
CA HIS A 167 -19.66 35.21 -12.16
C HIS A 167 -20.71 34.54 -11.25
N GLN A 168 -21.68 33.80 -11.84
CA GLN A 168 -22.57 33.01 -11.01
C GLN A 168 -21.73 32.12 -10.12
N GLU A 169 -21.84 32.39 -8.83
CA GLU A 169 -21.13 31.72 -7.75
C GLU A 169 -21.02 30.24 -8.03
N ALA A 170 -19.81 29.73 -8.00
CA ALA A 170 -19.55 28.30 -8.05
C ALA A 170 -20.24 27.65 -6.85
N LYS A 171 -21.52 27.31 -6.98
CA LYS A 171 -22.27 26.61 -5.94
C LYS A 171 -21.60 25.29 -5.72
N LEU A 172 -21.20 25.04 -4.49
CA LEU A 172 -20.61 23.75 -4.08
C LEU A 172 -21.71 22.67 -4.20
N THR A 173 -21.87 22.14 -5.39
CA THR A 173 -22.80 21.04 -5.65
C THR A 173 -22.18 19.74 -5.13
N LEU A 174 -23.00 18.73 -4.87
CA LEU A 174 -22.54 17.41 -4.49
C LEU A 174 -21.55 16.84 -5.53
N GLU A 175 -21.82 17.09 -6.82
CA GLU A 175 -20.94 16.69 -7.91
C GLU A 175 -19.56 17.37 -7.80
N ALA A 176 -19.52 18.67 -7.55
CA ALA A 176 -18.25 19.40 -7.38
C ALA A 176 -17.46 18.89 -6.16
N ALA A 177 -18.14 18.61 -5.05
CA ALA A 177 -17.51 18.05 -3.87
C ALA A 177 -16.93 16.64 -4.13
N LEU A 178 -17.69 15.77 -4.81
CA LEU A 178 -17.21 14.44 -5.22
C LEU A 178 -16.04 14.54 -6.19
N ARG A 179 -16.10 15.46 -7.16
CA ARG A 179 -15.02 15.72 -8.11
C ARG A 179 -13.73 16.10 -7.41
N ILE A 180 -13.80 17.03 -6.46
CA ILE A 180 -12.63 17.44 -5.67
C ILE A 180 -12.06 16.22 -4.90
N GLY A 181 -12.92 15.47 -4.20
CA GLY A 181 -12.51 14.30 -3.44
C GLY A 181 -11.84 13.24 -4.30
N VAL A 182 -12.41 12.91 -5.46
CA VAL A 182 -11.84 11.94 -6.41
C VAL A 182 -10.53 12.46 -7.01
N ARG A 183 -10.47 13.73 -7.42
CA ARG A 183 -9.23 14.33 -7.95
C ARG A 183 -8.09 14.27 -6.93
N VAL A 184 -8.37 14.57 -5.67
CA VAL A 184 -7.37 14.44 -4.59
C VAL A 184 -6.92 13.01 -4.44
N ALA A 185 -7.83 12.03 -4.49
CA ALA A 185 -7.51 10.61 -4.35
C ALA A 185 -6.64 10.06 -5.49
N VAL A 186 -6.73 10.65 -6.70
CA VAL A 186 -5.92 10.27 -7.87
C VAL A 186 -4.96 11.37 -8.32
N MET A 187 -4.62 12.32 -7.43
CA MET A 187 -3.84 13.52 -7.74
C MET A 187 -2.52 13.26 -8.49
N PRO A 188 -1.69 12.28 -8.12
CA PRO A 188 -0.44 12.03 -8.87
C PRO A 188 -0.69 11.67 -10.34
N TRP A 189 -1.78 10.97 -10.65
CA TRP A 189 -2.17 10.65 -12.03
C TRP A 189 -2.61 11.88 -12.80
N ILE A 190 -3.37 12.76 -12.15
CA ILE A 190 -3.80 14.04 -12.73
C ILE A 190 -2.58 14.92 -13.02
N SER A 191 -1.64 15.00 -12.07
CA SER A 191 -0.40 15.78 -12.25
C SER A 191 0.49 15.25 -13.38
N ILE A 192 0.49 13.94 -13.64
CA ILE A 192 1.23 13.33 -14.76
C ILE A 192 0.58 13.69 -16.10
N VAL A 193 -0.76 13.66 -16.17
CA VAL A 193 -1.52 13.96 -17.39
C VAL A 193 -1.54 15.45 -17.69
N GLY A 194 -1.47 16.29 -16.66
CA GLY A 194 -1.63 17.73 -16.75
C GLY A 194 -3.11 18.15 -16.81
N THR A 195 -3.34 19.41 -16.49
CA THR A 195 -4.71 20.00 -16.45
C THR A 195 -5.16 20.57 -17.79
N ASP A 196 -4.25 20.71 -18.73
CA ASP A 196 -4.53 21.39 -20.02
C ASP A 196 -5.38 20.49 -20.94
N ASN A 197 -5.20 19.19 -20.90
CA ASN A 197 -5.96 18.25 -21.72
C ASN A 197 -7.21 17.74 -20.96
N LYS A 198 -8.32 18.42 -21.19
CA LYS A 198 -9.61 18.12 -20.52
C LYS A 198 -10.14 16.71 -20.83
N ASP A 199 -9.84 16.17 -22.00
CA ASP A 199 -10.31 14.84 -22.39
C ASP A 199 -9.53 13.74 -21.65
N LEU A 200 -8.22 13.88 -21.52
CA LEU A 200 -7.39 12.97 -20.71
C LEU A 200 -7.73 13.09 -19.22
N LEU A 201 -8.00 14.30 -18.74
CA LEU A 201 -8.44 14.51 -17.36
C LEU A 201 -9.75 13.76 -17.06
N LEU A 202 -10.74 13.89 -17.95
CA LEU A 202 -12.01 13.15 -17.84
C LEU A 202 -11.79 11.63 -17.88
N LEU A 203 -10.86 11.17 -18.71
CA LEU A 203 -10.49 9.74 -18.75
C LEU A 203 -9.95 9.28 -17.40
N VAL A 204 -9.03 10.02 -16.77
CA VAL A 204 -8.49 9.70 -15.44
C VAL A 204 -9.60 9.71 -14.38
N GLU A 205 -10.50 10.72 -14.43
CA GLU A 205 -11.66 10.80 -13.54
C GLU A 205 -12.56 9.54 -13.67
N ARG A 206 -12.84 9.08 -14.88
CA ARG A 206 -13.64 7.87 -15.14
C ARG A 206 -12.92 6.58 -14.78
N LEU A 207 -11.59 6.54 -14.91
CA LEU A 207 -10.76 5.40 -14.51
C LEU A 207 -10.44 5.37 -13.02
N SER A 208 -10.83 6.38 -12.25
CA SER A 208 -10.53 6.48 -10.82
C SER A 208 -10.90 5.24 -10.01
N PRO A 209 -12.03 4.50 -10.24
CA PRO A 209 -12.32 3.27 -9.53
C PRO A 209 -11.26 2.18 -9.77
N VAL A 210 -10.76 2.08 -11.01
CA VAL A 210 -9.72 1.10 -11.38
C VAL A 210 -8.39 1.48 -10.73
N LEU A 211 -8.05 2.77 -10.73
CA LEU A 211 -6.83 3.27 -10.09
C LEU A 211 -6.84 3.00 -8.58
N MET A 212 -8.01 3.11 -7.93
CA MET A 212 -8.20 2.78 -6.52
C MET A 212 -8.13 1.28 -6.20
N LEU A 213 -8.27 0.40 -7.19
CA LEU A 213 -8.04 -1.03 -7.02
C LEU A 213 -6.54 -1.41 -7.00
N ILE A 214 -5.65 -0.57 -7.54
CA ILE A 214 -4.21 -0.88 -7.57
C ILE A 214 -3.65 -1.14 -6.16
N PRO A 215 -3.85 -0.29 -5.14
CA PRO A 215 -3.40 -0.56 -3.77
C PRO A 215 -3.96 -1.87 -3.20
N VAL A 216 -5.21 -2.23 -3.54
CA VAL A 216 -5.84 -3.48 -3.11
C VAL A 216 -5.09 -4.69 -3.68
N VAL A 217 -4.80 -4.67 -4.98
CA VAL A 217 -4.04 -5.73 -5.66
C VAL A 217 -2.62 -5.83 -5.10
N VAL A 218 -1.95 -4.70 -4.92
CA VAL A 218 -0.59 -4.63 -4.39
C VAL A 218 -0.51 -5.19 -2.97
N TYR A 219 -1.44 -4.82 -2.09
CA TYR A 219 -1.51 -5.35 -0.72
C TYR A 219 -1.80 -6.85 -0.72
N GLY A 220 -2.78 -7.30 -1.52
CA GLY A 220 -3.17 -8.70 -1.61
C GLY A 220 -2.02 -9.60 -2.11
N THR A 221 -1.27 -9.16 -3.13
CA THR A 221 -0.10 -9.88 -3.63
C THR A 221 1.01 -9.91 -2.58
N GLY A 222 1.26 -8.80 -1.86
CA GLY A 222 2.17 -8.77 -0.72
C GLY A 222 1.78 -9.78 0.35
N TYR A 223 0.50 -9.84 0.72
CA TYR A 223 -0.03 -10.80 1.70
C TYR A 223 0.22 -12.26 1.30
N MET A 224 0.01 -12.61 0.04
CA MET A 224 0.27 -13.96 -0.47
C MET A 224 1.73 -14.39 -0.30
N LEU A 225 2.68 -13.46 -0.40
CA LEU A 225 4.10 -13.73 -0.20
C LEU A 225 4.49 -13.99 1.25
N GLY A 226 3.62 -13.76 2.21
CA GLY A 226 3.87 -13.97 3.64
C GLY A 226 4.40 -15.38 3.96
N THR A 227 3.88 -16.42 3.27
CA THR A 227 4.35 -17.80 3.43
C THR A 227 5.82 -17.97 3.02
N SER A 228 6.21 -17.37 1.90
CA SER A 228 7.58 -17.46 1.39
C SER A 228 8.58 -16.67 2.24
N VAL A 229 8.15 -15.50 2.73
CA VAL A 229 8.93 -14.67 3.65
C VAL A 229 9.14 -15.40 4.96
N ARG A 230 8.11 -16.05 5.53
CA ARG A 230 8.20 -16.82 6.76
C ARG A 230 9.16 -18.02 6.60
N ALA A 231 9.08 -18.73 5.48
CA ALA A 231 10.01 -19.84 5.17
C ALA A 231 11.47 -19.35 5.05
N ALA A 232 11.70 -18.16 4.49
CA ALA A 232 13.03 -17.55 4.44
C ALA A 232 13.56 -17.19 5.85
N VAL A 233 12.69 -16.64 6.72
CA VAL A 233 13.04 -16.33 8.13
C VAL A 233 13.47 -17.61 8.86
N HIS A 234 12.74 -18.71 8.72
CA HIS A 234 13.14 -20.00 9.32
C HIS A 234 14.48 -20.50 8.77
N GLY A 235 14.71 -20.35 7.47
CA GLY A 235 16.00 -20.67 6.84
C GLY A 235 17.15 -19.86 7.46
N ASN A 236 16.97 -18.56 7.63
CA ASN A 236 17.98 -17.68 8.25
C ASN A 236 18.25 -18.05 9.71
N ILE A 237 17.22 -18.36 10.49
CA ILE A 237 17.36 -18.80 11.88
C ILE A 237 18.15 -20.14 11.94
N ALA A 238 17.83 -21.09 11.08
CA ALA A 238 18.53 -22.37 11.03
C ALA A 238 20.01 -22.22 10.67
N GLN A 239 20.32 -21.33 9.71
CA GLN A 239 21.72 -21.02 9.37
C GLN A 239 22.45 -20.30 10.51
N GLY A 240 21.80 -19.36 11.18
CA GLY A 240 22.35 -18.70 12.36
C GLY A 240 22.73 -19.71 13.44
N LYS A 241 21.84 -20.65 13.76
CA LYS A 241 22.11 -21.74 14.71
C LYS A 241 23.30 -22.60 14.27
N LYS A 242 23.38 -22.98 12.98
CA LYS A 242 24.53 -23.75 12.45
C LYS A 242 25.85 -22.98 12.57
N ARG A 243 25.84 -21.66 12.28
CA ARG A 243 27.04 -20.82 12.43
C ARG A 243 27.50 -20.71 13.88
N LEU A 244 26.58 -20.51 14.82
CA LEU A 244 26.85 -20.46 16.24
C LEU A 244 27.42 -21.82 16.74
N ALA A 245 26.82 -22.95 16.36
CA ALA A 245 27.32 -24.28 16.72
C ALA A 245 28.72 -24.52 16.17
N LYS A 246 29.02 -24.12 14.92
CA LYS A 246 30.36 -24.19 14.34
C LYS A 246 31.38 -23.34 15.12
N LYS A 247 30.99 -22.11 15.52
CA LYS A 247 31.85 -21.23 16.31
C LYS A 247 32.16 -21.83 17.65
N GLN A 248 31.18 -22.32 18.40
CA GLN A 248 31.34 -22.99 19.68
C GLN A 248 32.20 -24.24 19.57
N ALA A 249 32.02 -25.04 18.51
CA ALA A 249 32.87 -26.23 18.29
C ALA A 249 34.35 -25.85 18.04
N ARG A 250 34.63 -24.76 17.31
CA ARG A 250 35.99 -24.25 17.11
C ARG A 250 36.61 -23.75 18.41
N GLU A 251 35.87 -23.00 19.21
CA GLU A 251 36.33 -22.52 20.52
C GLU A 251 36.63 -23.65 21.49
N ARG A 252 35.78 -24.70 21.55
CA ARG A 252 36.03 -25.90 22.34
C ARG A 252 37.28 -26.62 21.90
N ARG A 253 37.52 -26.73 20.58
CA ARG A 253 38.77 -27.37 20.05
C ARG A 253 40.01 -26.54 20.40
N ALA A 254 39.95 -25.21 20.27
CA ALA A 254 41.04 -24.32 20.62
C ALA A 254 41.40 -24.43 22.11
N ARG A 255 40.42 -24.42 23.02
CA ARG A 255 40.64 -24.61 24.47
C ARG A 255 41.30 -25.93 24.76
N ARG A 256 40.83 -27.05 24.19
CA ARG A 256 41.46 -28.37 24.38
C ARG A 256 42.89 -28.43 23.85
N GLN A 257 43.22 -27.72 22.77
CA GLN A 257 44.60 -27.64 22.28
C GLN A 257 45.50 -26.81 23.19
N THR A 258 44.97 -25.73 23.78
CA THR A 258 45.73 -24.92 24.74
C THR A 258 45.99 -25.71 26.03
N GLU A 259 45.00 -26.43 26.54
CA GLU A 259 45.13 -27.31 27.70
C GLU A 259 46.17 -28.41 27.47
N LYS A 260 46.17 -29.08 26.31
CA LYS A 260 47.20 -30.10 25.97
C LYS A 260 48.62 -29.53 25.91
N ARG A 261 48.78 -28.34 25.27
CA ARG A 261 50.08 -27.65 25.21
C ARG A 261 50.58 -27.24 26.57
N GLY A 262 49.67 -26.75 27.46
CA GLY A 262 50.05 -26.45 28.85
C GLY A 262 50.46 -27.66 29.66
N ALA A 263 49.83 -28.84 29.46
CA ALA A 263 50.20 -30.06 30.11
C ALA A 263 51.53 -30.64 29.59
N GLU A 264 51.86 -30.48 28.31
CA GLU A 264 53.14 -30.88 27.71
C GLU A 264 54.30 -29.98 28.14
N GLN A 265 54.09 -28.77 28.57
CA GLN A 265 55.11 -27.83 29.07
C GLN A 265 55.42 -28.03 30.54
N LEU A 266 54.59 -28.75 31.28
CA LEU A 266 54.77 -29.03 32.72
C LEU A 266 55.41 -30.35 33.02
N ASN A 267 55.63 -31.21 32.02
CA ASN A 267 56.38 -32.44 32.06
C ASN A 267 57.78 -32.27 31.39
#